data_2c00ced83e27a673056442fe711ab5d7
#
_entry.id   2c00ced83e27a673056442fe711ab5d7
#
_cell.length_a   1.000
_cell.length_b   1.000
_cell.length_c   1.000
_cell.angle_alpha   90.00
_cell.angle_beta   90.00
_cell.angle_gamma   90.00
#
_symmetry.space_group_name_H-M   'P 1'
#
loop_
_entity.id
_entity.type
_entity.pdbx_description
1 polymer ?
#
loop_
_entity_poly.entity_id
_entity_poly.type
_entity_poly.pdbx_seq_one_letter_code
_entity_poly.pdbx_strand_id
1 'polypeptide(L)'
;AIQPSGTITLGNYLGAVRNWVTMQNEYNCIYALADLHTITVRQTPAVMRKNIIDAYASIMACGIDVEKSLFFIQSHVHTHAELAWALSCYTQFGELSRMTQFKDKSAKHADNINAGLFTYPVLMAADILLYQADKVPVGADQKQHIEITRNIAERFNGLYGNVFKIPDGFIPKNGARVMSLQDPTRKMSKSDENVNGCVHLLDTPEAIMKKFK
;
A
#
# COMPACT_ATOMS: atom_id res chain seq x y z
N ALA A 1 3.78 1.69 -2.73
CA ALA A 1 2.67 2.61 -2.46
C ALA A 1 2.24 2.54 -0.99
N ILE A 2 1.60 3.58 -0.49
CA ILE A 2 1.03 3.64 0.86
C ILE A 2 -0.36 4.30 0.81
N GLN A 3 -1.32 3.74 1.55
CA GLN A 3 -2.68 4.30 1.61
C GLN A 3 -2.69 5.55 2.51
N PRO A 4 -3.30 6.68 2.08
CA PRO A 4 -3.47 7.87 2.90
C PRO A 4 -4.69 7.77 3.85
N SER A 5 -4.78 6.67 4.60
CA SER A 5 -5.91 6.39 5.51
C SER A 5 -5.79 7.04 6.88
N GLY A 6 -4.87 7.97 7.06
CA GLY A 6 -4.59 8.69 8.29
C GLY A 6 -3.13 9.13 8.38
N THR A 7 -2.75 9.72 9.50
CA THR A 7 -1.39 10.21 9.76
C THR A 7 -0.36 9.07 9.71
N ILE A 8 0.80 9.32 9.13
CA ILE A 8 1.90 8.35 9.05
C ILE A 8 2.39 8.02 10.46
N THR A 9 2.42 6.72 10.78
CA THR A 9 2.92 6.23 12.09
C THR A 9 4.41 5.94 12.03
N LEU A 10 5.04 5.85 13.21
CA LEU A 10 6.42 5.37 13.35
C LEU A 10 6.61 3.99 12.69
N GLY A 11 5.61 3.12 12.77
CA GLY A 11 5.61 1.82 12.09
C GLY A 11 5.63 1.92 10.57
N ASN A 12 4.92 2.89 9.99
CA ASN A 12 4.98 3.15 8.55
C ASN A 12 6.34 3.73 8.13
N TYR A 13 6.88 4.65 8.93
CA TYR A 13 8.19 5.24 8.66
C TYR A 13 9.29 4.19 8.67
N LEU A 14 9.44 3.44 9.76
CA LEU A 14 10.50 2.44 9.90
C LEU A 14 10.30 1.22 8.99
N GLY A 15 9.05 0.84 8.74
CA GLY A 15 8.73 -0.34 7.93
C GLY A 15 8.75 -0.10 6.42
N ALA A 16 8.54 1.14 5.97
CA ALA A 16 8.42 1.46 4.55
C ALA A 16 9.20 2.72 4.15
N VAL A 17 8.83 3.91 4.67
CA VAL A 17 9.31 5.19 4.13
C VAL A 17 10.82 5.34 4.25
N ARG A 18 11.42 4.96 5.37
CA ARG A 18 12.87 4.95 5.56
C ARG A 18 13.60 4.12 4.50
N ASN A 19 13.04 2.95 4.15
CA ASN A 19 13.61 2.10 3.11
C ASN A 19 13.50 2.76 1.73
N TRP A 20 12.39 3.45 1.45
CA TRP A 20 12.21 4.19 0.20
C TRP A 20 13.29 5.27 0.03
N VAL A 21 13.56 6.04 1.09
CA VAL A 21 14.62 7.06 1.09
C VAL A 21 16.00 6.47 0.77
N THR A 22 16.28 5.26 1.25
CA THR A 22 17.54 4.57 0.91
C THR A 22 17.53 4.05 -0.52
N MET A 23 16.43 3.40 -0.94
CA MET A 23 16.32 2.76 -2.25
C MET A 23 16.40 3.73 -3.42
N GLN A 24 15.94 4.98 -3.27
CA GLN A 24 16.00 5.98 -4.34
C GLN A 24 17.41 6.33 -4.80
N ASN A 25 18.44 5.98 -4.04
CA ASN A 25 19.83 6.17 -4.43
C ASN A 25 20.41 5.00 -5.26
N GLU A 26 19.70 3.87 -5.28
CA GLU A 26 20.16 2.62 -5.94
C GLU A 26 19.27 2.21 -7.11
N TYR A 27 18.01 2.65 -7.13
CA TYR A 27 16.99 2.23 -8.08
C TYR A 27 16.22 3.41 -8.66
N ASN A 28 15.70 3.26 -9.86
CA ASN A 28 14.68 4.14 -10.41
C ASN A 28 13.35 3.83 -9.69
N CYS A 29 13.02 4.61 -8.69
CA CYS A 29 11.90 4.34 -7.81
C CYS A 29 10.62 5.06 -8.25
N ILE A 30 9.51 4.35 -8.09
CA ILE A 30 8.16 4.87 -8.30
C ILE A 30 7.37 4.67 -7.01
N TYR A 31 6.95 5.77 -6.39
CA TYR A 31 6.17 5.80 -5.16
C TYR A 31 4.82 6.44 -5.39
N ALA A 32 3.79 5.94 -4.71
CA ALA A 32 2.45 6.50 -4.84
C ALA A 32 1.70 6.53 -3.50
N LEU A 33 0.84 7.53 -3.34
CA LEU A 33 -0.26 7.47 -2.39
C LEU A 33 -1.42 6.71 -3.04
N ALA A 34 -1.74 5.55 -2.47
CA ALA A 34 -2.74 4.63 -3.00
C ALA A 34 -4.15 5.00 -2.52
N ASP A 35 -4.65 6.12 -3.01
CA ASP A 35 -5.94 6.67 -2.61
C ASP A 35 -7.13 5.88 -3.17
N LEU A 36 -7.02 5.30 -4.39
CA LEU A 36 -8.04 4.40 -4.92
C LEU A 36 -8.19 3.13 -4.08
N HIS A 37 -7.12 2.61 -3.49
CA HIS A 37 -7.22 1.51 -2.53
C HIS A 37 -7.88 1.93 -1.21
N THR A 38 -7.76 3.19 -0.82
CA THR A 38 -8.32 3.69 0.42
C THR A 38 -9.85 3.74 0.38
N ILE A 39 -10.45 4.00 -0.78
CA ILE A 39 -11.91 4.08 -0.94
C ILE A 39 -12.62 2.70 -0.92
N THR A 40 -11.87 1.60 -0.87
CA THR A 40 -12.46 0.27 -0.60
C THR A 40 -13.15 0.21 0.77
N VAL A 41 -12.77 1.10 1.67
CA VAL A 41 -13.48 1.41 2.92
C VAL A 41 -14.03 2.82 2.81
N ARG A 42 -15.27 3.05 3.28
CA ARG A 42 -15.92 4.37 3.18
C ARG A 42 -15.08 5.46 3.84
N GLN A 43 -14.91 6.55 3.12
CA GLN A 43 -14.14 7.73 3.55
C GLN A 43 -15.03 8.98 3.54
N THR A 44 -14.80 9.87 4.51
CA THR A 44 -15.35 11.23 4.44
C THR A 44 -14.48 12.06 3.48
N PRO A 45 -15.02 12.62 2.38
CA PRO A 45 -14.22 13.26 1.33
C PRO A 45 -13.27 14.37 1.83
N ALA A 46 -13.74 15.21 2.78
CA ALA A 46 -12.92 16.28 3.34
C ALA A 46 -11.73 15.72 4.16
N VAL A 47 -11.96 14.67 4.95
CA VAL A 47 -10.92 13.99 5.74
C VAL A 47 -9.92 13.30 4.81
N MET A 48 -10.41 12.62 3.78
CA MET A 48 -9.56 11.95 2.82
C MET A 48 -8.64 12.93 2.08
N ARG A 49 -9.16 14.08 1.61
CA ARG A 49 -8.34 15.12 0.97
C ARG A 49 -7.24 15.62 1.90
N LYS A 50 -7.60 15.90 3.15
CA LYS A 50 -6.61 16.31 4.16
C LYS A 50 -5.54 15.24 4.37
N ASN A 51 -5.95 13.98 4.54
CA ASN A 51 -5.03 12.85 4.75
C ASN A 51 -4.07 12.64 3.57
N ILE A 52 -4.52 12.85 2.32
CA ILE A 52 -3.68 12.78 1.13
C ILE A 52 -2.58 13.85 1.19
N ILE A 53 -2.95 15.11 1.46
CA ILE A 53 -1.99 16.22 1.55
C ILE A 53 -1.01 16.01 2.70
N ASP A 54 -1.50 15.67 3.89
CA ASP A 54 -0.68 15.45 5.07
C ASP A 54 0.30 14.27 4.86
N ALA A 55 -0.17 13.17 4.26
CA ALA A 55 0.68 12.02 3.97
C ALA A 55 1.74 12.35 2.91
N TYR A 56 1.36 13.10 1.85
CA TYR A 56 2.28 13.52 0.80
C TYR A 56 3.39 14.39 1.39
N ALA A 57 3.02 15.44 2.12
CA ALA A 57 3.97 16.35 2.77
C ALA A 57 4.87 15.62 3.79
N SER A 58 4.30 14.72 4.60
CA SER A 58 5.07 13.95 5.59
C SER A 58 6.11 13.05 4.94
N ILE A 59 5.76 12.36 3.85
CA ILE A 59 6.67 11.46 3.13
C ILE A 59 7.78 12.26 2.44
N MET A 60 7.46 13.40 1.85
CA MET A 60 8.46 14.33 1.29
C MET A 60 9.43 14.80 2.39
N ALA A 61 8.91 15.22 3.53
CA ALA A 61 9.73 15.66 4.68
C ALA A 61 10.62 14.54 5.25
N CYS A 62 10.23 13.27 5.06
CA CYS A 62 11.08 12.11 5.43
C CYS A 62 12.28 11.90 4.49
N GLY A 63 12.38 12.64 3.38
CA GLY A 63 13.54 12.63 2.49
C GLY A 63 13.31 11.96 1.12
N ILE A 64 12.07 11.80 0.68
CA ILE A 64 11.81 11.44 -0.72
C ILE A 64 12.18 12.63 -1.61
N ASP A 65 13.09 12.36 -2.53
CA ASP A 65 13.62 13.32 -3.49
C ASP A 65 12.92 13.11 -4.85
N VAL A 66 12.11 14.10 -5.24
CA VAL A 66 11.33 14.04 -6.48
C VAL A 66 12.17 14.24 -7.75
N GLU A 67 13.41 14.68 -7.61
CA GLU A 67 14.36 14.73 -8.73
C GLU A 67 14.96 13.34 -9.03
N LYS A 68 14.93 12.43 -8.04
CA LYS A 68 15.44 11.06 -8.17
C LYS A 68 14.35 10.03 -8.39
N SER A 69 13.13 10.29 -7.90
CA SER A 69 12.04 9.31 -7.86
C SER A 69 10.72 9.95 -8.26
N LEU A 70 9.88 9.18 -8.93
CA LEU A 70 8.50 9.60 -9.13
C LEU A 70 7.72 9.40 -7.82
N PHE A 71 7.03 10.45 -7.36
CA PHE A 71 6.09 10.36 -6.26
C PHE A 71 4.78 11.08 -6.61
N PHE A 72 3.68 10.36 -6.61
CA PHE A 72 2.40 10.86 -7.10
C PHE A 72 1.20 10.32 -6.30
N ILE A 73 0.02 10.86 -6.58
CA ILE A 73 -1.27 10.39 -6.08
C ILE A 73 -1.87 9.47 -7.14
N GLN A 74 -2.21 8.24 -6.79
CA GLN A 74 -2.64 7.18 -7.69
C GLN A 74 -3.82 7.61 -8.59
N SER A 75 -4.84 8.27 -8.02
CA SER A 75 -6.02 8.72 -8.78
C SER A 75 -5.73 9.81 -9.83
N HIS A 76 -4.58 10.47 -9.75
CA HIS A 76 -4.17 11.45 -10.75
C HIS A 76 -3.66 10.79 -12.05
N VAL A 77 -3.42 9.48 -12.04
CA VAL A 77 -3.03 8.68 -13.20
C VAL A 77 -4.16 7.70 -13.53
N HIS A 78 -5.06 8.09 -14.42
CA HIS A 78 -6.30 7.35 -14.73
C HIS A 78 -6.06 5.93 -15.23
N THR A 79 -4.93 5.71 -15.92
CA THR A 79 -4.55 4.40 -16.47
C THR A 79 -4.43 3.28 -15.43
N HIS A 80 -4.27 3.57 -14.15
CA HIS A 80 -4.37 2.56 -13.09
C HIS A 80 -5.74 1.88 -13.09
N ALA A 81 -6.82 2.68 -13.15
CA ALA A 81 -8.18 2.14 -13.15
C ALA A 81 -8.53 1.48 -14.49
N GLU A 82 -8.07 2.03 -15.63
CA GLU A 82 -8.28 1.45 -16.95
C GLU A 82 -7.59 0.09 -17.08
N LEU A 83 -6.32 0.01 -16.69
CA LEU A 83 -5.58 -1.26 -16.70
C LEU A 83 -6.17 -2.26 -15.72
N ALA A 84 -6.59 -1.82 -14.52
CA ALA A 84 -7.26 -2.69 -13.55
C ALA A 84 -8.53 -3.31 -14.12
N TRP A 85 -9.33 -2.56 -14.87
CA TRP A 85 -10.48 -3.09 -15.55
C TRP A 85 -10.10 -4.14 -16.60
N ALA A 86 -9.13 -3.83 -17.47
CA ALA A 86 -8.65 -4.79 -18.47
C ALA A 86 -8.13 -6.07 -17.80
N LEU A 87 -7.27 -5.97 -16.79
CA LEU A 87 -6.72 -7.12 -16.05
C LEU A 87 -7.79 -7.90 -15.30
N SER A 88 -8.91 -7.28 -14.89
CA SER A 88 -10.04 -7.98 -14.25
C SER A 88 -10.63 -9.03 -15.17
N CYS A 89 -10.63 -8.79 -16.49
CA CYS A 89 -11.09 -9.74 -17.50
C CYS A 89 -10.18 -10.98 -17.66
N TYR A 90 -8.96 -10.90 -17.14
CA TYR A 90 -7.95 -11.97 -17.15
C TYR A 90 -7.66 -12.55 -15.76
N THR A 91 -8.39 -12.08 -14.74
CA THR A 91 -8.24 -12.56 -13.36
C THR A 91 -9.35 -13.56 -13.03
N GLN A 92 -8.97 -14.72 -12.51
CA GLN A 92 -9.96 -15.75 -12.18
C GLN A 92 -10.60 -15.44 -10.83
N PHE A 93 -11.93 -15.56 -10.78
CA PHE A 93 -12.72 -15.37 -9.57
C PHE A 93 -12.22 -16.23 -8.38
N GLY A 94 -11.85 -17.50 -8.66
CA GLY A 94 -11.33 -18.42 -7.66
C GLY A 94 -9.99 -18.00 -7.08
N GLU A 95 -9.15 -17.25 -7.80
CA GLU A 95 -7.89 -16.69 -7.27
C GLU A 95 -8.19 -15.58 -6.24
N LEU A 96 -9.08 -14.65 -6.59
CA LEU A 96 -9.50 -13.56 -5.69
C LEU A 96 -10.19 -14.08 -4.43
N SER A 97 -11.08 -15.09 -4.57
CA SER A 97 -11.83 -15.63 -3.42
C SER A 97 -10.94 -16.35 -2.40
N ARG A 98 -9.75 -16.81 -2.79
CA ARG A 98 -8.77 -17.45 -1.92
C ARG A 98 -7.84 -16.46 -1.22
N MET A 99 -7.88 -15.17 -1.56
CA MET A 99 -7.05 -14.16 -0.93
C MET A 99 -7.33 -14.06 0.58
N THR A 100 -6.30 -14.28 1.40
CA THR A 100 -6.41 -14.21 2.87
C THR A 100 -6.80 -12.82 3.33
N GLN A 101 -6.22 -11.78 2.74
CA GLN A 101 -6.52 -10.38 3.04
C GLN A 101 -7.98 -10.00 2.75
N PHE A 102 -8.63 -10.61 1.75
CA PHE A 102 -10.05 -10.43 1.50
C PHE A 102 -10.88 -10.98 2.67
N LYS A 103 -10.56 -12.19 3.14
CA LYS A 103 -11.25 -12.83 4.27
C LYS A 103 -11.10 -12.00 5.55
N ASP A 104 -9.89 -11.54 5.85
CA ASP A 104 -9.59 -10.74 7.04
C ASP A 104 -10.30 -9.38 7.02
N LYS A 105 -10.30 -8.69 5.88
CA LYS A 105 -10.96 -7.40 5.72
C LYS A 105 -12.48 -7.53 5.72
N SER A 106 -13.04 -8.57 5.09
CA SER A 106 -14.48 -8.85 5.10
C SER A 106 -14.99 -9.12 6.51
N ALA A 107 -14.20 -9.81 7.34
CA ALA A 107 -14.56 -10.03 8.74
C ALA A 107 -14.56 -8.73 9.57
N LYS A 108 -13.62 -7.80 9.28
CA LYS A 108 -13.53 -6.49 9.97
C LYS A 108 -14.57 -5.48 9.53
N HIS A 109 -15.05 -5.56 8.29
CA HIS A 109 -15.98 -4.62 7.66
C HIS A 109 -17.20 -5.37 7.13
N ALA A 110 -17.80 -6.24 7.96
CA ALA A 110 -18.92 -7.10 7.57
C ALA A 110 -20.17 -6.33 7.11
N ASP A 111 -20.31 -5.09 7.55
CA ASP A 111 -21.37 -4.13 7.17
C ASP A 111 -21.17 -3.51 5.77
N ASN A 112 -19.98 -3.60 5.20
CA ASN A 112 -19.65 -2.97 3.93
C ASN A 112 -18.68 -3.80 3.08
N ILE A 113 -19.06 -5.04 2.79
CA ILE A 113 -18.32 -5.89 1.84
C ILE A 113 -18.73 -5.46 0.43
N ASN A 114 -17.86 -4.71 -0.25
CA ASN A 114 -18.11 -4.19 -1.58
C ASN A 114 -17.20 -4.83 -2.65
N ALA A 115 -17.55 -4.65 -3.93
CA ALA A 115 -16.79 -5.20 -5.04
C ALA A 115 -15.33 -4.73 -5.06
N GLY A 116 -15.06 -3.47 -4.71
CA GLY A 116 -13.68 -2.95 -4.64
C GLY A 116 -12.83 -3.68 -3.61
N LEU A 117 -13.41 -4.09 -2.47
CA LEU A 117 -12.73 -4.90 -1.46
C LEU A 117 -12.38 -6.30 -1.99
N PHE A 118 -13.15 -6.84 -2.92
CA PHE A 118 -12.87 -8.11 -3.58
C PHE A 118 -11.84 -7.98 -4.70
N THR A 119 -11.92 -6.90 -5.50
CA THR A 119 -11.12 -6.73 -6.72
C THR A 119 -9.85 -5.90 -6.54
N TYR A 120 -9.60 -5.27 -5.37
CA TYR A 120 -8.41 -4.44 -5.18
C TYR A 120 -7.06 -5.15 -5.49
N PRO A 121 -6.91 -6.50 -5.38
CA PRO A 121 -5.67 -7.14 -5.80
C PRO A 121 -5.37 -6.97 -7.29
N VAL A 122 -6.40 -6.81 -8.12
CA VAL A 122 -6.25 -6.53 -9.56
C VAL A 122 -5.81 -5.09 -9.79
N LEU A 123 -6.34 -4.14 -9.00
CA LEU A 123 -5.85 -2.76 -9.01
C LEU A 123 -4.38 -2.68 -8.57
N MET A 124 -3.98 -3.45 -7.56
CA MET A 124 -2.58 -3.54 -7.16
C MET A 124 -1.71 -4.16 -8.26
N ALA A 125 -2.22 -5.16 -8.99
CA ALA A 125 -1.52 -5.69 -10.16
C ALA A 125 -1.34 -4.61 -11.24
N ALA A 126 -2.37 -3.81 -11.51
CA ALA A 126 -2.28 -2.68 -12.43
C ALA A 126 -1.26 -1.64 -11.98
N ASP A 127 -1.22 -1.30 -10.67
CA ASP A 127 -0.23 -0.37 -10.11
C ASP A 127 1.22 -0.80 -10.36
N ILE A 128 1.46 -2.09 -10.45
CA ILE A 128 2.79 -2.69 -10.65
C ILE A 128 3.10 -2.84 -12.16
N LEU A 129 2.17 -3.42 -12.89
CA LEU A 129 2.38 -3.80 -14.30
C LEU A 129 2.37 -2.60 -15.24
N LEU A 130 1.64 -1.53 -14.91
CA LEU A 130 1.61 -0.28 -15.68
C LEU A 130 3.00 0.31 -15.89
N TYR A 131 3.86 0.19 -14.89
CA TYR A 131 5.23 0.72 -14.89
C TYR A 131 6.30 -0.31 -15.23
N GLN A 132 5.93 -1.52 -15.63
CA GLN A 132 6.88 -2.59 -15.96
C GLN A 132 7.90 -2.82 -14.83
N ALA A 133 7.45 -2.80 -13.59
CA ALA A 133 8.32 -2.87 -12.41
C ALA A 133 9.10 -4.19 -12.37
N ASP A 134 10.41 -4.11 -12.18
CA ASP A 134 11.27 -5.29 -12.01
C ASP A 134 11.13 -5.87 -10.59
N LYS A 135 11.09 -4.99 -9.59
CA LYS A 135 11.06 -5.35 -8.17
C LYS A 135 10.01 -4.56 -7.41
N VAL A 136 9.31 -5.23 -6.52
CA VAL A 136 8.29 -4.61 -5.67
C VAL A 136 8.65 -4.87 -4.20
N PRO A 137 9.06 -3.82 -3.45
CA PRO A 137 9.34 -3.97 -2.03
C PRO A 137 8.03 -4.18 -1.25
N VAL A 138 7.91 -5.34 -0.61
CA VAL A 138 6.70 -5.76 0.10
C VAL A 138 7.03 -6.41 1.44
N GLY A 139 6.11 -6.30 2.39
CA GLY A 139 6.12 -7.12 3.59
C GLY A 139 5.70 -8.57 3.29
N ALA A 140 5.98 -9.48 4.24
CA ALA A 140 5.64 -10.90 4.09
C ALA A 140 4.14 -11.15 3.89
N ASP A 141 3.30 -10.29 4.46
CA ASP A 141 1.83 -10.29 4.33
C ASP A 141 1.34 -9.95 2.92
N GLN A 142 2.20 -9.41 2.06
CA GLN A 142 1.88 -9.03 0.68
C GLN A 142 2.35 -10.04 -0.37
N LYS A 143 2.96 -11.15 0.03
CA LYS A 143 3.45 -12.18 -0.90
C LYS A 143 2.35 -12.67 -1.85
N GLN A 144 1.16 -12.96 -1.32
CA GLN A 144 0.04 -13.45 -2.10
C GLN A 144 -0.43 -12.44 -3.15
N HIS A 145 -0.29 -11.13 -2.88
CA HIS A 145 -0.60 -10.09 -3.87
C HIS A 145 0.42 -10.06 -5.02
N ILE A 146 1.69 -10.31 -4.72
CA ILE A 146 2.71 -10.42 -5.77
C ILE A 146 2.48 -11.69 -6.60
N GLU A 147 2.13 -12.80 -5.97
CA GLU A 147 1.80 -14.05 -6.68
C GLU A 147 0.63 -13.86 -7.66
N ILE A 148 -0.49 -13.25 -7.22
CA ILE A 148 -1.61 -12.99 -8.13
C ILE A 148 -1.24 -12.01 -9.24
N THR A 149 -0.43 -11.00 -8.96
CA THR A 149 0.08 -10.06 -9.98
C THR A 149 0.89 -10.81 -11.05
N ARG A 150 1.77 -11.71 -10.64
CA ARG A 150 2.56 -12.55 -11.55
C ARG A 150 1.68 -13.46 -12.38
N ASN A 151 0.71 -14.17 -11.76
CA ASN A 151 -0.22 -15.05 -12.45
C ASN A 151 -1.04 -14.31 -13.51
N ILE A 152 -1.50 -13.09 -13.21
CA ILE A 152 -2.21 -12.23 -14.17
C ILE A 152 -1.30 -11.87 -15.34
N ALA A 153 -0.09 -11.41 -15.05
CA ALA A 153 0.87 -11.03 -16.08
C ALA A 153 1.29 -12.21 -16.97
N GLU A 154 1.56 -13.38 -16.39
CA GLU A 154 1.90 -14.61 -17.11
C GLU A 154 0.75 -15.07 -18.00
N ARG A 155 -0.49 -15.05 -17.49
CA ARG A 155 -1.68 -15.41 -18.26
C ARG A 155 -1.91 -14.45 -19.43
N PHE A 156 -1.75 -13.15 -19.21
CA PHE A 156 -1.87 -12.15 -20.25
C PHE A 156 -0.78 -12.30 -21.30
N ASN A 157 0.46 -12.49 -20.90
CA ASN A 157 1.59 -12.71 -21.79
C ASN A 157 1.46 -14.00 -22.60
N GLY A 158 0.87 -15.06 -22.03
CA GLY A 158 0.60 -16.30 -22.74
C GLY A 158 -0.38 -16.16 -23.90
N LEU A 159 -1.25 -15.14 -23.85
CA LEU A 159 -2.25 -14.86 -24.90
C LEU A 159 -1.75 -13.84 -25.93
N TYR A 160 -0.99 -12.84 -25.49
CA TYR A 160 -0.67 -11.65 -26.29
C TYR A 160 0.83 -11.42 -26.54
N GLY A 161 1.68 -12.35 -26.08
CA GLY A 161 3.12 -12.19 -26.14
C GLY A 161 3.66 -11.43 -24.93
N ASN A 162 4.93 -11.07 -24.94
CA ASN A 162 5.62 -10.43 -23.80
C ASN A 162 5.20 -8.96 -23.63
N VAL A 163 4.00 -8.73 -23.10
CA VAL A 163 3.45 -7.38 -22.86
C VAL A 163 3.93 -6.85 -21.52
N PHE A 164 3.88 -7.67 -20.46
CA PHE A 164 4.25 -7.27 -19.11
C PHE A 164 5.53 -7.94 -18.64
N LYS A 165 6.41 -7.20 -17.98
CA LYS A 165 7.46 -7.79 -17.14
C LYS A 165 6.82 -8.53 -15.97
N ILE A 166 7.35 -9.70 -15.64
CA ILE A 166 6.92 -10.45 -14.46
C ILE A 166 7.68 -9.89 -13.24
N PRO A 167 7.01 -9.24 -12.30
CA PRO A 167 7.69 -8.58 -11.19
C PRO A 167 8.18 -9.58 -10.14
N ASP A 168 9.28 -9.24 -9.47
CA ASP A 168 9.75 -9.97 -8.30
C ASP A 168 9.40 -9.26 -7.00
N GLY A 169 8.88 -10.02 -6.03
CA GLY A 169 8.69 -9.52 -4.67
C GLY A 169 10.03 -9.43 -3.94
N PHE A 170 10.30 -8.26 -3.38
CA PHE A 170 11.52 -8.00 -2.62
C PHE A 170 11.18 -7.67 -1.17
N ILE A 171 11.72 -8.43 -0.23
CA ILE A 171 11.57 -8.15 1.21
C ILE A 171 12.82 -7.42 1.67
N PRO A 172 12.74 -6.12 2.01
CA PRO A 172 13.89 -5.37 2.50
C PRO A 172 14.45 -6.00 3.78
N LYS A 173 15.78 -6.17 3.84
CA LYS A 173 16.47 -6.76 5.01
C LYS A 173 16.26 -5.97 6.31
N ASN A 174 15.98 -4.67 6.21
CA ASN A 174 15.89 -3.74 7.33
C ASN A 174 14.45 -3.31 7.67
N GLY A 175 13.45 -4.11 7.35
CA GLY A 175 12.05 -3.82 7.68
C GLY A 175 11.76 -4.08 9.16
N ALA A 176 11.75 -3.05 9.99
CA ALA A 176 11.32 -3.17 11.37
C ALA A 176 9.79 -3.37 11.46
N ARG A 177 9.34 -4.49 12.02
CA ARG A 177 7.94 -4.67 12.40
C ARG A 177 7.73 -4.00 13.75
N VAL A 178 7.26 -2.76 13.73
CA VAL A 178 6.93 -2.02 14.95
C VAL A 178 5.58 -2.51 15.50
N MET A 179 5.56 -2.86 16.78
CA MET A 179 4.37 -3.34 17.46
C MET A 179 3.60 -2.19 18.10
N SER A 180 2.31 -2.39 18.37
CA SER A 180 1.49 -1.44 19.12
C SER A 180 2.05 -1.23 20.52
N LEU A 181 2.00 0.01 21.03
CA LEU A 181 2.44 0.31 22.39
C LEU A 181 1.53 -0.29 23.45
N GLN A 182 0.29 -0.58 23.10
CA GLN A 182 -0.72 -1.12 24.02
C GLN A 182 -0.86 -2.64 23.93
N ASP A 183 -0.42 -3.24 22.82
CA ASP A 183 -0.46 -4.68 22.62
C ASP A 183 0.77 -5.13 21.81
N PRO A 184 1.80 -5.69 22.48
CA PRO A 184 3.04 -6.09 21.82
C PRO A 184 2.88 -7.29 20.87
N THR A 185 1.72 -7.91 20.82
CA THR A 185 1.42 -9.00 19.88
C THR A 185 0.87 -8.49 18.56
N ARG A 186 0.36 -7.25 18.52
CA ARG A 186 -0.26 -6.62 17.35
C ARG A 186 0.68 -5.60 16.71
N LYS A 187 0.70 -5.60 15.37
CA LYS A 187 1.46 -4.60 14.61
C LYS A 187 0.85 -3.21 14.83
N MET A 188 1.69 -2.18 15.01
CA MET A 188 1.26 -0.78 15.02
C MET A 188 0.51 -0.44 13.73
N SER A 189 -0.72 0.04 13.87
CA SER A 189 -1.62 0.31 12.73
C SER A 189 -2.23 1.69 12.82
N LYS A 190 -2.37 2.38 11.68
CA LYS A 190 -3.09 3.65 11.58
C LYS A 190 -4.57 3.54 11.98
N SER A 191 -5.15 2.36 11.82
CA SER A 191 -6.54 2.05 12.12
C SER A 191 -6.73 1.41 13.50
N ASP A 192 -5.76 1.58 14.42
CA ASP A 192 -5.94 1.15 15.80
C ASP A 192 -6.99 2.04 16.48
N GLU A 193 -7.99 1.43 17.10
CA GLU A 193 -9.03 2.15 17.83
C GLU A 193 -8.47 2.87 19.06
N ASN A 194 -7.38 2.32 19.64
CA ASN A 194 -6.67 2.95 20.73
C ASN A 194 -5.59 3.90 20.21
N VAL A 195 -5.84 5.19 20.29
CA VAL A 195 -4.91 6.27 19.85
C VAL A 195 -3.53 6.17 20.55
N ASN A 196 -3.48 5.58 21.76
CA ASN A 196 -2.22 5.40 22.49
C ASN A 196 -1.41 4.19 22.01
N GLY A 197 -2.00 3.34 21.17
CA GLY A 197 -1.30 2.21 20.56
C GLY A 197 -0.28 2.59 19.49
N CYS A 198 -0.36 3.84 18.97
CA CYS A 198 0.44 4.32 17.85
C CYS A 198 1.15 5.62 18.16
N VAL A 199 2.41 5.72 17.76
CA VAL A 199 3.14 7.00 17.63
C VAL A 199 3.00 7.48 16.19
N HIS A 200 2.52 8.72 16.01
CA HIS A 200 2.45 9.37 14.71
C HIS A 200 3.65 10.29 14.50
N LEU A 201 4.09 10.48 13.27
CA LEU A 201 5.24 11.36 12.98
C LEU A 201 4.96 12.83 13.32
N LEU A 202 3.71 13.23 13.39
CA LEU A 202 3.29 14.60 13.73
C LEU A 202 2.91 14.76 15.21
N ASP A 203 3.11 13.72 16.04
CA ASP A 203 2.90 13.85 17.49
C ASP A 203 3.94 14.78 18.11
N THR A 204 3.51 15.62 19.07
CA THR A 204 4.45 16.42 19.85
C THR A 204 5.24 15.54 20.82
N PRO A 205 6.46 15.98 21.27
CA PRO A 205 7.24 15.23 22.26
C PRO A 205 6.43 14.86 23.51
N GLU A 206 5.58 15.77 23.99
CA GLU A 206 4.72 15.56 25.17
C GLU A 206 3.67 14.49 24.90
N ALA A 207 3.06 14.49 23.71
CA ALA A 207 2.09 13.47 23.30
C ALA A 207 2.76 12.08 23.19
N ILE A 208 3.97 12.02 22.62
CA ILE A 208 4.76 10.79 22.56
C ILE A 208 5.05 10.27 23.96
N MET A 209 5.59 11.14 24.85
CA MET A 209 5.91 10.74 26.23
C MET A 209 4.69 10.23 26.99
N LYS A 210 3.49 10.82 26.74
CA LYS A 210 2.24 10.36 27.35
C LYS A 210 1.84 8.96 26.90
N LYS A 211 2.12 8.59 25.64
CA LYS A 211 1.80 7.25 25.10
C LYS A 211 2.70 6.14 25.65
N PHE A 212 3.89 6.49 26.15
CA PHE A 212 4.84 5.56 26.79
C PHE A 212 4.66 5.41 28.31
N LYS A 213 3.85 6.25 28.95
CA LYS A 213 3.49 6.14 30.36
C LYS A 213 2.24 5.33 30.57
#